data_21a3b22b883d163165e786319e52b7d4
#
_entry.id   21a3b22b883d163165e786319e52b7d4
#
_cell.length_a   1.000
_cell.length_b   1.000
_cell.length_c   1.000
_cell.angle_alpha   90.00
_cell.angle_beta   90.00
_cell.angle_gamma   90.00
#
_symmetry.space_group_name_H-M   'P 1'
#
loop_
_entity.id
_entity.type
_entity.pdbx_description
1 polymer ?
#
loop_
_entity_poly.entity_id
_entity_poly.type
_entity_poly.pdbx_seq_one_letter_code
_entity_poly.pdbx_strand_id
1 'polypeptide(L)'
;MIDEVHMLTNTAFNAMLKTLEEPPEYLKFVLATTDPQKVPVTVLSRCQRFDLRRIPDTVIADHLLHIAQLENVGLTAGAAHAIARGAEGGMRDAQSMLDQLVAFCGETISEDDVLNVFGFTAQETITALTSALLEKNTPAALEHVHQQADRGKDLTRLLADTIGHC
;
A
#
# COMPACT_ATOMS: atom_id res chain seq x y z
N MET A 1 -10.39 22.17 -0.96
CA MET A 1 -10.17 20.79 -0.53
C MET A 1 -9.41 20.81 0.79
N ILE A 2 -9.79 19.97 1.76
CA ILE A 2 -9.10 19.79 3.04
C ILE A 2 -8.73 18.31 3.12
N ASP A 3 -7.43 18.04 3.12
CA ASP A 3 -6.90 16.69 3.27
C ASP A 3 -6.66 16.39 4.75
N GLU A 4 -6.73 15.10 5.11
CA GLU A 4 -6.63 14.59 6.49
C GLU A 4 -7.49 15.40 7.48
N VAL A 5 -8.75 15.64 7.09
CA VAL A 5 -9.67 16.51 7.82
C VAL A 5 -9.87 16.08 9.28
N HIS A 6 -9.66 14.80 9.61
CA HIS A 6 -9.73 14.30 10.99
C HIS A 6 -8.65 14.90 11.92
N MET A 7 -7.63 15.56 11.36
CA MET A 7 -6.62 16.28 12.15
C MET A 7 -7.08 17.67 12.62
N LEU A 8 -8.22 18.14 12.14
CA LEU A 8 -8.79 19.41 12.60
C LEU A 8 -9.26 19.31 14.05
N THR A 9 -9.13 20.41 14.78
CA THR A 9 -9.68 20.53 16.12
C THR A 9 -11.21 20.62 16.09
N ASN A 10 -11.87 20.27 17.19
CA ASN A 10 -13.32 20.44 17.31
C ASN A 10 -13.78 21.90 17.11
N THR A 11 -12.95 22.86 17.54
CA THR A 11 -13.23 24.30 17.32
C THR A 11 -13.21 24.63 15.83
N ALA A 12 -12.26 24.10 15.06
CA ALA A 12 -12.21 24.29 13.62
C ALA A 12 -13.41 23.64 12.90
N PHE A 13 -13.80 22.45 13.29
CA PHE A 13 -15.03 21.81 12.78
C PHE A 13 -16.27 22.66 13.05
N ASN A 14 -16.44 23.17 14.27
CA ASN A 14 -17.58 24.00 14.63
C ASN A 14 -17.61 25.31 13.83
N ALA A 15 -16.46 25.91 13.56
CA ALA A 15 -16.37 27.11 12.71
C ALA A 15 -16.82 26.86 11.25
N MET A 16 -16.62 25.64 10.74
CA MET A 16 -17.03 25.26 9.39
C MET A 16 -18.53 24.94 9.28
N LEU A 17 -19.21 24.54 10.37
CA LEU A 17 -20.58 24.03 10.32
C LEU A 17 -21.55 25.01 9.66
N LYS A 18 -21.48 26.32 9.98
CA LYS A 18 -22.35 27.33 9.38
C LYS A 18 -22.22 27.38 7.85
N THR A 19 -20.99 27.30 7.35
CA THR A 19 -20.73 27.35 5.90
C THR A 19 -21.06 26.03 5.22
N LEU A 20 -20.99 24.90 5.94
CA LEU A 20 -21.42 23.59 5.43
C LEU A 20 -22.96 23.49 5.37
N GLU A 21 -23.69 24.18 6.26
CA GLU A 21 -25.14 24.22 6.25
C GLU A 21 -25.70 25.09 5.13
N GLU A 22 -25.12 26.26 4.91
CA GLU A 22 -25.53 27.23 3.91
C GLU A 22 -24.33 27.67 3.04
N PRO A 23 -23.82 26.75 2.21
CA PRO A 23 -22.68 27.09 1.36
C PRO A 23 -23.08 28.06 0.26
N PRO A 24 -22.26 29.11 -0.01
CA PRO A 24 -22.42 29.92 -1.21
C PRO A 24 -22.38 29.05 -2.48
N GLU A 25 -23.12 29.43 -3.53
CA GLU A 25 -23.25 28.63 -4.77
C GLU A 25 -21.91 28.27 -5.42
N TYR A 26 -20.92 29.15 -5.31
CA TYR A 26 -19.57 28.96 -5.88
C TYR A 26 -18.66 28.07 -5.00
N LEU A 27 -19.07 27.70 -3.77
CA LEU A 27 -18.24 26.96 -2.83
C LEU A 27 -18.60 25.49 -2.79
N LYS A 28 -17.62 24.64 -3.06
CA LYS A 28 -17.71 23.19 -2.88
C LYS A 28 -16.64 22.73 -1.88
N PHE A 29 -17.06 22.05 -0.83
CA PHE A 29 -16.14 21.40 0.11
C PHE A 29 -15.81 19.99 -0.37
N VAL A 30 -14.51 19.67 -0.41
CA VAL A 30 -14.01 18.30 -0.57
C VAL A 30 -13.17 18.02 0.66
N LEU A 31 -13.64 17.08 1.49
CA LEU A 31 -12.99 16.66 2.73
C LEU A 31 -12.46 15.25 2.51
N ALA A 32 -11.15 15.04 2.69
CA ALA A 32 -10.52 13.74 2.59
C ALA A 32 -10.03 13.29 3.97
N THR A 33 -10.16 11.99 4.27
CA THR A 33 -9.71 11.41 5.53
C THR A 33 -9.42 9.92 5.39
N THR A 34 -8.41 9.46 6.09
CA THR A 34 -8.11 8.04 6.30
C THR A 34 -8.88 7.46 7.50
N ASP A 35 -9.40 8.33 8.39
CA ASP A 35 -10.14 7.93 9.60
C ASP A 35 -11.47 8.69 9.72
N PRO A 36 -12.54 8.21 9.03
CA PRO A 36 -13.85 8.87 9.07
C PRO A 36 -14.49 8.83 10.45
N GLN A 37 -14.09 7.92 11.35
CA GLN A 37 -14.67 7.82 12.69
C GLN A 37 -14.30 9.00 13.59
N LYS A 38 -13.18 9.67 13.31
CA LYS A 38 -12.75 10.88 14.03
C LYS A 38 -13.41 12.17 13.54
N VAL A 39 -14.15 12.11 12.42
CA VAL A 39 -14.88 13.28 11.90
C VAL A 39 -16.23 13.38 12.64
N PRO A 40 -16.59 14.57 13.19
CA PRO A 40 -17.85 14.73 13.91
C PRO A 40 -19.06 14.35 13.06
N VAL A 41 -20.01 13.65 13.68
CA VAL A 41 -21.25 13.22 13.00
C VAL A 41 -22.04 14.41 12.43
N THR A 42 -21.97 15.57 13.09
CA THR A 42 -22.58 16.83 12.62
C THR A 42 -22.03 17.30 11.27
N VAL A 43 -20.76 17.02 10.97
CA VAL A 43 -20.12 17.30 9.66
C VAL A 43 -20.50 16.20 8.67
N LEU A 44 -20.37 14.94 9.06
CA LEU A 44 -20.67 13.79 8.18
C LEU A 44 -22.11 13.80 7.67
N SER A 45 -23.08 14.22 8.51
CA SER A 45 -24.51 14.29 8.14
C SER A 45 -24.82 15.33 7.06
N ARG A 46 -23.89 16.25 6.78
CA ARG A 46 -24.01 17.30 5.77
C ARG A 46 -23.14 17.08 4.54
N CYS A 47 -22.43 15.95 4.50
CA CYS A 47 -21.54 15.58 3.42
C CYS A 47 -22.05 14.33 2.70
N GLN A 48 -21.88 14.29 1.38
CA GLN A 48 -21.97 13.05 0.63
C GLN A 48 -20.67 12.27 0.84
N ARG A 49 -20.79 11.01 1.29
CA ARG A 49 -19.62 10.14 1.52
C ARG A 49 -19.30 9.31 0.29
N PHE A 50 -18.01 9.24 -0.03
CA PHE A 50 -17.45 8.36 -1.05
C PHE A 50 -16.32 7.54 -0.42
N ASP A 51 -16.49 6.22 -0.40
CA ASP A 51 -15.45 5.32 0.10
C ASP A 51 -14.54 4.92 -1.05
N LEU A 52 -13.27 5.36 -0.98
CA LEU A 52 -12.23 4.99 -1.93
C LEU A 52 -11.65 3.62 -1.55
N ARG A 53 -11.48 2.76 -2.54
CA ARG A 53 -10.91 1.42 -2.35
C ARG A 53 -9.43 1.42 -2.67
N ARG A 54 -8.71 0.45 -2.12
CA ARG A 54 -7.33 0.13 -2.54
C ARG A 54 -7.33 -0.23 -4.02
N ILE A 55 -6.26 0.15 -4.72
CA ILE A 55 -6.08 -0.16 -6.14
C ILE A 55 -5.61 -1.62 -6.24
N PRO A 56 -6.19 -2.43 -7.13
CA PRO A 56 -5.71 -3.81 -7.35
C PRO A 56 -4.25 -3.84 -7.81
N ASP A 57 -3.50 -4.84 -7.34
CA ASP A 57 -2.06 -4.99 -7.62
C ASP A 57 -1.78 -5.07 -9.13
N THR A 58 -2.65 -5.73 -9.90
CA THR A 58 -2.54 -5.81 -11.36
C THR A 58 -2.59 -4.44 -12.02
N VAL A 59 -3.50 -3.57 -11.56
CA VAL A 59 -3.64 -2.20 -12.09
C VAL A 59 -2.41 -1.36 -11.74
N ILE A 60 -1.87 -1.51 -10.51
CA ILE A 60 -0.64 -0.84 -10.10
C ILE A 60 0.54 -1.33 -10.95
N ALA A 61 0.70 -2.65 -11.09
CA ALA A 61 1.79 -3.23 -11.88
C ALA A 61 1.78 -2.75 -13.33
N ASP A 62 0.61 -2.78 -14.00
CA ASP A 62 0.46 -2.29 -15.36
C ASP A 62 0.83 -0.80 -15.48
N HIS A 63 0.43 0.01 -14.51
CA HIS A 63 0.75 1.43 -14.48
C HIS A 63 2.25 1.68 -14.27
N LEU A 64 2.91 0.91 -13.40
CA LEU A 64 4.36 1.00 -13.19
C LEU A 64 5.14 0.61 -14.45
N LEU A 65 4.72 -0.45 -15.15
CA LEU A 65 5.34 -0.84 -16.43
C LEU A 65 5.17 0.26 -17.48
N HIS A 66 4.02 0.92 -17.52
CA HIS A 66 3.80 2.05 -18.43
C HIS A 66 4.72 3.25 -18.10
N ILE A 67 4.85 3.61 -16.81
CA ILE A 67 5.77 4.68 -16.38
C ILE A 67 7.21 4.31 -16.75
N ALA A 68 7.64 3.08 -16.43
CA ALA A 68 8.99 2.62 -16.72
C ALA A 68 9.32 2.70 -18.21
N GLN A 69 8.37 2.39 -19.10
CA GLN A 69 8.53 2.55 -20.55
C GLN A 69 8.73 4.02 -20.96
N LEU A 70 7.96 4.95 -20.37
CA LEU A 70 8.06 6.38 -20.64
C LEU A 70 9.39 6.98 -20.18
N GLU A 71 9.88 6.51 -19.04
CA GLU A 71 11.15 6.95 -18.43
C GLU A 71 12.38 6.18 -18.96
N ASN A 72 12.19 5.25 -19.92
CA ASN A 72 13.24 4.36 -20.45
C ASN A 72 13.95 3.52 -19.39
N VAL A 73 13.23 3.06 -18.39
CA VAL A 73 13.69 2.15 -17.33
C VAL A 73 13.29 0.72 -17.66
N GLY A 74 14.22 -0.21 -17.58
CA GLY A 74 13.96 -1.63 -17.75
C GLY A 74 13.34 -2.24 -16.49
N LEU A 75 12.01 -2.26 -16.40
CA LEU A 75 11.28 -2.88 -15.29
C LEU A 75 10.74 -4.24 -15.71
N THR A 76 11.12 -5.32 -15.02
CA THR A 76 10.56 -6.65 -15.30
C THR A 76 9.13 -6.77 -14.77
N ALA A 77 8.30 -7.63 -15.36
CA ALA A 77 6.93 -7.86 -14.89
C ALA A 77 6.91 -8.36 -13.43
N GLY A 78 7.85 -9.25 -13.06
CA GLY A 78 8.00 -9.72 -11.69
C GLY A 78 8.28 -8.59 -10.71
N ALA A 79 9.19 -7.65 -11.07
CA ALA A 79 9.49 -6.47 -10.27
C ALA A 79 8.26 -5.57 -10.10
N ALA A 80 7.51 -5.30 -11.18
CA ALA A 80 6.31 -4.49 -11.12
C ALA A 80 5.25 -5.09 -10.18
N HIS A 81 5.04 -6.41 -10.24
CA HIS A 81 4.14 -7.11 -9.32
C HIS A 81 4.65 -7.11 -7.87
N ALA A 82 5.96 -7.27 -7.64
CA ALA A 82 6.54 -7.21 -6.29
C ALA A 82 6.36 -5.82 -5.67
N ILE A 83 6.57 -4.75 -6.43
CA ILE A 83 6.31 -3.38 -6.00
C ILE A 83 4.82 -3.18 -5.69
N ALA A 84 3.93 -3.62 -6.59
CA ALA A 84 2.49 -3.47 -6.43
C ALA A 84 1.97 -4.12 -5.14
N ARG A 85 2.42 -5.35 -4.83
CA ARG A 85 2.12 -6.04 -3.56
C ARG A 85 2.63 -5.24 -2.37
N GLY A 86 3.88 -4.76 -2.44
CA GLY A 86 4.49 -3.99 -1.35
C GLY A 86 3.81 -2.64 -1.08
N ALA A 87 3.18 -2.06 -2.08
CA ALA A 87 2.46 -0.79 -1.99
C ALA A 87 1.04 -0.92 -1.40
N GLU A 88 0.53 -2.15 -1.20
CA GLU A 88 -0.75 -2.44 -0.54
C GLU A 88 -1.93 -1.62 -1.07
N GLY A 89 -1.99 -1.41 -2.38
CA GLY A 89 -3.05 -0.66 -3.05
C GLY A 89 -2.86 0.87 -3.06
N GLY A 90 -1.69 1.38 -2.64
CA GLY A 90 -1.29 2.79 -2.67
C GLY A 90 -0.49 3.13 -3.92
N MET A 91 -1.05 3.87 -4.89
CA MET A 91 -0.31 4.25 -6.11
C MET A 91 0.89 5.14 -5.80
N ARG A 92 0.76 6.09 -4.86
CA ARG A 92 1.86 6.97 -4.45
C ARG A 92 3.03 6.17 -3.86
N ASP A 93 2.71 5.19 -3.03
CA ASP A 93 3.74 4.33 -2.41
C ASP A 93 4.44 3.49 -3.47
N ALA A 94 3.68 2.91 -4.42
CA ALA A 94 4.24 2.16 -5.53
C ALA A 94 5.20 3.00 -6.40
N GLN A 95 4.82 4.24 -6.72
CA GLN A 95 5.66 5.15 -7.47
C GLN A 95 6.92 5.53 -6.68
N SER A 96 6.78 5.83 -5.40
CA SER A 96 7.94 6.15 -4.53
C SER A 96 8.91 4.97 -4.42
N MET A 97 8.41 3.74 -4.40
CA MET A 97 9.23 2.53 -4.43
C MET A 97 9.95 2.39 -5.76
N LEU A 98 9.27 2.65 -6.89
CA LEU A 98 9.92 2.63 -8.21
C LEU A 98 11.04 3.67 -8.30
N ASP A 99 10.79 4.91 -7.85
CA ASP A 99 11.80 5.97 -7.84
C ASP A 99 13.05 5.59 -7.03
N GLN A 100 12.86 4.95 -5.86
CA GLN A 100 13.96 4.46 -5.05
C GLN A 100 14.75 3.36 -5.77
N LEU A 101 14.08 2.43 -6.45
CA LEU A 101 14.73 1.37 -7.21
C LEU A 101 15.51 1.91 -8.41
N VAL A 102 14.96 2.88 -9.14
CA VAL A 102 15.66 3.56 -10.24
C VAL A 102 16.94 4.21 -9.73
N ALA A 103 16.88 4.90 -8.59
CA ALA A 103 18.04 5.55 -7.99
C ALA A 103 19.11 4.55 -7.51
N PHE A 104 18.70 3.34 -7.08
CA PHE A 104 19.59 2.33 -6.50
C PHE A 104 20.15 1.34 -7.52
N CYS A 105 19.31 0.83 -8.45
CA CYS A 105 19.66 -0.22 -9.41
C CYS A 105 20.08 0.33 -10.77
N GLY A 106 19.70 1.58 -11.11
CA GLY A 106 19.99 2.19 -12.42
C GLY A 106 19.00 1.76 -13.51
N GLU A 107 19.51 1.32 -14.67
CA GLU A 107 18.69 1.18 -15.89
C GLU A 107 17.77 -0.06 -15.92
N THR A 108 18.06 -1.08 -15.10
CA THR A 108 17.28 -2.34 -15.13
C THR A 108 16.94 -2.78 -13.71
N ILE A 109 15.67 -3.08 -13.49
CA ILE A 109 15.11 -3.48 -12.19
C ILE A 109 14.51 -4.87 -12.31
N SER A 110 15.07 -5.83 -11.60
CA SER A 110 14.59 -7.20 -11.48
C SER A 110 13.73 -7.39 -10.21
N GLU A 111 13.02 -8.52 -10.13
CA GLU A 111 12.27 -8.87 -8.92
C GLU A 111 13.20 -9.03 -7.70
N ASP A 112 14.37 -9.64 -7.89
CA ASP A 112 15.37 -9.80 -6.83
C ASP A 112 15.83 -8.46 -6.25
N ASP A 113 15.97 -7.42 -7.08
CA ASP A 113 16.32 -6.08 -6.62
C ASP A 113 15.24 -5.53 -5.69
N VAL A 114 13.96 -5.68 -6.06
CA VAL A 114 12.83 -5.27 -5.23
C VAL A 114 12.82 -6.01 -3.88
N LEU A 115 12.98 -7.33 -3.92
CA LEU A 115 13.01 -8.18 -2.72
C LEU A 115 14.16 -7.81 -1.78
N ASN A 116 15.33 -7.45 -2.35
CA ASN A 116 16.51 -7.11 -1.57
C ASN A 116 16.44 -5.70 -1.00
N VAL A 117 16.04 -4.70 -1.79
CA VAL A 117 15.97 -3.29 -1.35
C VAL A 117 14.92 -3.09 -0.26
N PHE A 118 13.73 -3.70 -0.43
CA PHE A 118 12.63 -3.53 0.53
C PHE A 118 12.52 -4.65 1.56
N GLY A 119 13.38 -5.65 1.49
CA GLY A 119 13.37 -6.76 2.44
C GLY A 119 12.15 -7.69 2.31
N PHE A 120 11.47 -7.67 1.16
CA PHE A 120 10.29 -8.50 0.93
C PHE A 120 10.64 -9.99 0.90
N THR A 121 9.64 -10.82 1.19
CA THR A 121 9.76 -12.27 1.06
C THR A 121 9.32 -12.69 -0.34
N ALA A 122 10.10 -13.56 -0.97
CA ALA A 122 9.74 -14.13 -2.27
C ALA A 122 8.42 -14.91 -2.18
N GLN A 123 7.59 -14.78 -3.21
CA GLN A 123 6.26 -15.40 -3.25
C GLN A 123 6.31 -16.93 -3.09
N GLU A 124 7.34 -17.56 -3.64
CA GLU A 124 7.59 -19.01 -3.53
C GLU A 124 7.78 -19.43 -2.07
N THR A 125 8.49 -18.61 -1.29
CA THR A 125 8.72 -18.89 0.15
C THR A 125 7.42 -18.77 0.94
N ILE A 126 6.60 -17.76 0.66
CA ILE A 126 5.30 -17.55 1.29
C ILE A 126 4.38 -18.73 0.96
N THR A 127 4.32 -19.13 -0.30
CA THR A 127 3.51 -20.26 -0.77
C THR A 127 3.97 -21.57 -0.12
N ALA A 128 5.28 -21.83 -0.06
CA ALA A 128 5.83 -23.03 0.56
C ALA A 128 5.53 -23.10 2.07
N LEU A 129 5.69 -21.97 2.78
CA LEU A 129 5.36 -21.87 4.20
C LEU A 129 3.86 -22.08 4.44
N THR A 130 3.01 -21.46 3.64
CA THR A 130 1.54 -21.61 3.73
C THR A 130 1.13 -23.06 3.48
N SER A 131 1.68 -23.71 2.45
CA SER A 131 1.40 -25.13 2.16
C SER A 131 1.81 -26.02 3.33
N ALA A 132 3.01 -25.81 3.90
CA ALA A 132 3.47 -26.59 5.05
C ALA A 132 2.56 -26.41 6.28
N LEU A 133 2.03 -25.19 6.49
CA LEU A 133 1.08 -24.91 7.58
C LEU A 133 -0.27 -25.61 7.35
N LEU A 134 -0.82 -25.54 6.13
CA LEU A 134 -2.10 -26.19 5.78
C LEU A 134 -2.00 -27.72 5.86
N GLU A 135 -0.87 -28.29 5.46
CA GLU A 135 -0.57 -29.73 5.56
C GLU A 135 -0.22 -30.18 6.99
N LYS A 136 -0.16 -29.24 7.95
CA LYS A 136 0.26 -29.48 9.34
C LYS A 136 1.67 -30.09 9.45
N ASN A 137 2.53 -29.77 8.48
CA ASN A 137 3.92 -30.18 8.46
C ASN A 137 4.78 -29.21 9.26
N THR A 138 4.73 -29.33 10.59
CA THR A 138 5.45 -28.44 11.51
C THR A 138 6.96 -28.39 11.28
N PRO A 139 7.68 -29.52 11.02
CA PRO A 139 9.11 -29.47 10.73
C PRO A 139 9.44 -28.60 9.50
N ALA A 140 8.73 -28.78 8.39
CA ALA A 140 8.94 -27.98 7.18
C ALA A 140 8.62 -26.50 7.39
N ALA A 141 7.52 -26.19 8.10
CA ALA A 141 7.17 -24.81 8.42
C ALA A 141 8.26 -24.12 9.25
N LEU A 142 8.79 -24.79 10.29
CA LEU A 142 9.88 -24.26 11.11
C LEU A 142 11.17 -24.09 10.32
N GLU A 143 11.48 -25.01 9.40
CA GLU A 143 12.66 -24.90 8.54
C GLU A 143 12.58 -23.66 7.65
N HIS A 144 11.42 -23.38 7.02
CA HIS A 144 11.22 -22.17 6.22
C HIS A 144 11.40 -20.89 7.06
N VAL A 145 10.88 -20.85 8.28
CA VAL A 145 11.04 -19.71 9.19
C VAL A 145 12.51 -19.52 9.57
N HIS A 146 13.22 -20.58 9.94
CA HIS A 146 14.64 -20.51 10.28
C HIS A 146 15.49 -20.03 9.11
N GLN A 147 15.24 -20.52 7.88
CA GLN A 147 15.94 -20.08 6.68
C GLN A 147 15.77 -18.58 6.43
N GLN A 148 14.58 -18.02 6.70
CA GLN A 148 14.38 -16.58 6.56
C GLN A 148 15.06 -15.77 7.68
N ALA A 149 15.05 -16.29 8.92
CA ALA A 149 15.78 -15.70 10.03
C ALA A 149 17.29 -15.66 9.78
N ASP A 150 17.87 -16.76 9.29
CA ASP A 150 19.29 -16.87 8.97
C ASP A 150 19.71 -15.91 7.84
N ARG A 151 18.79 -15.60 6.92
CA ARG A 151 18.98 -14.56 5.87
C ARG A 151 18.77 -13.14 6.37
N GLY A 152 18.48 -12.94 7.66
CA GLY A 152 18.26 -11.64 8.26
C GLY A 152 16.94 -10.97 7.85
N LYS A 153 15.95 -11.71 7.35
CA LYS A 153 14.65 -11.17 6.99
C LYS A 153 13.79 -10.88 8.22
N ASP A 154 12.92 -9.86 8.12
CA ASP A 154 11.97 -9.53 9.18
C ASP A 154 10.87 -10.60 9.28
N LEU A 155 10.87 -11.33 10.40
CA LEU A 155 9.87 -12.37 10.65
C LEU A 155 8.47 -11.83 10.90
N THR A 156 8.35 -10.59 11.38
CA THR A 156 7.04 -9.93 11.54
C THR A 156 6.42 -9.68 10.16
N ARG A 157 7.24 -9.24 9.21
CA ARG A 157 6.83 -9.07 7.83
C ARG A 157 6.47 -10.40 7.17
N LEU A 158 7.30 -11.44 7.35
CA LEU A 158 7.00 -12.79 6.85
C LEU A 158 5.62 -13.28 7.34
N LEU A 159 5.30 -13.04 8.62
CA LEU A 159 4.00 -13.40 9.18
C LEU A 159 2.86 -12.61 8.54
N ALA A 160 3.03 -11.31 8.37
CA ALA A 160 2.02 -10.46 7.72
C ALA A 160 1.77 -10.88 6.27
N ASP A 161 2.84 -11.15 5.50
CA ASP A 161 2.77 -11.63 4.12
C ASP A 161 2.07 -12.99 4.04
N THR A 162 2.36 -13.91 4.99
CA THR A 162 1.72 -15.23 5.07
C THR A 162 0.22 -15.13 5.38
N ILE A 163 -0.17 -14.25 6.32
CA ILE A 163 -1.59 -14.01 6.66
C ILE A 163 -2.34 -13.41 5.46
N GLY A 164 -1.72 -12.49 4.73
CA GLY A 164 -2.31 -11.88 3.54
C GLY A 164 -2.45 -12.84 2.35
N HIS A 165 -1.69 -13.96 2.35
CA HIS A 165 -1.72 -14.98 1.31
C HIS A 165 -2.80 -16.05 1.55
N CYS A 166 -3.24 -16.25 2.81
CA CYS A 166 -4.30 -17.19 3.18
C CYS A 166 -5.70 -16.66 2.89
#